data_92eff654d7ab157d2fc783e7cac38e28
#
_entry.id   92eff654d7ab157d2fc783e7cac38e28
#
_cell.length_a   1.000
_cell.length_b   1.000
_cell.length_c   1.000
_cell.angle_alpha   90.00
_cell.angle_beta   90.00
_cell.angle_gamma   90.00
#
_symmetry.space_group_name_H-M   'P 1'
#
loop_
_entity.id
_entity.type
_entity.pdbx_description
1 polymer ?
#
loop_
_entity_poly.entity_id
_entity_poly.type
_entity_poly.pdbx_seq_one_letter_code
_entity_poly.pdbx_strand_id
1 'polypeptide(L)'
;MAIRYGCFFSYAHGRYELMNKFKSALSDAIRCYLEPYFDNEDELFIDTEQLGGGDDIDRRIARAMCESVAMILIYTPKYEAHPYTRREWAAMQNIEFERSQWYPMPSHLTIPVIMTMHPGKLPPQITQSSMYVDFSHFTMATTDLKSNPDFLPDIQKIVERIVTHYHFQKKYTPAGHDCNQFVLPDVPPEWRELPDLTFPKK
;
A
#
# COMPACT_ATOMS: atom_id res chain seq x y z
N MET A 1 -4.78 -21.25 -3.24
CA MET A 1 -4.85 -19.85 -3.66
C MET A 1 -3.61 -19.53 -4.47
N ALA A 2 -3.77 -18.86 -5.59
CA ALA A 2 -2.61 -18.29 -6.27
C ALA A 2 -2.44 -16.85 -5.79
N ILE A 3 -1.27 -16.53 -5.24
CA ILE A 3 -0.84 -15.13 -5.13
C ILE A 3 -0.83 -14.62 -6.56
N ARG A 4 -1.47 -13.49 -6.77
CA ARG A 4 -1.58 -12.90 -8.10
C ARG A 4 -0.71 -11.65 -8.22
N TYR A 5 -0.68 -10.84 -7.17
CA TYR A 5 0.02 -9.55 -7.17
C TYR A 5 1.14 -9.53 -6.15
N GLY A 6 2.28 -8.95 -6.51
CA GLY A 6 3.37 -8.67 -5.56
C GLY A 6 2.96 -7.64 -4.54
N CYS A 7 2.23 -6.60 -4.96
CA CYS A 7 1.65 -5.66 -4.01
C CYS A 7 0.42 -4.92 -4.54
N PHE A 8 -0.39 -4.45 -3.58
CA PHE A 8 -1.51 -3.55 -3.77
C PHE A 8 -1.07 -2.11 -3.46
N PHE A 9 -1.43 -1.16 -4.33
CA PHE A 9 -1.15 0.26 -4.12
C PHE A 9 -2.36 0.95 -3.51
N SER A 10 -2.24 1.40 -2.27
CA SER A 10 -3.22 2.20 -1.55
C SER A 10 -2.78 3.66 -1.47
N TYR A 11 -3.59 4.58 -1.97
CA TYR A 11 -3.29 6.01 -1.99
C TYR A 11 -4.56 6.86 -2.05
N ALA A 12 -4.51 8.05 -1.48
CA ALA A 12 -5.60 9.01 -1.63
C ALA A 12 -5.54 9.67 -3.01
N HIS A 13 -6.59 9.46 -3.82
CA HIS A 13 -6.68 10.09 -5.13
C HIS A 13 -6.52 11.60 -5.06
N GLY A 14 -5.68 12.15 -5.93
CA GLY A 14 -5.40 13.58 -6.04
C GLY A 14 -5.57 14.07 -7.46
N ARG A 15 -5.99 15.33 -7.61
CA ARG A 15 -6.05 16.01 -8.91
C ARG A 15 -4.69 16.52 -9.39
N TYR A 16 -3.67 16.44 -8.53
CA TYR A 16 -2.39 17.08 -8.78
C TYR A 16 -1.40 16.14 -9.46
N GLU A 17 -0.68 16.70 -10.39
CA GLU A 17 0.30 16.03 -11.23
C GLU A 17 1.43 15.36 -10.43
N LEU A 18 1.88 15.98 -9.34
CA LEU A 18 2.96 15.46 -8.51
C LEU A 18 2.66 14.05 -7.96
N MET A 19 1.45 13.81 -7.43
CA MET A 19 1.04 12.51 -6.92
C MET A 19 1.00 11.46 -8.03
N ASN A 20 0.43 11.81 -9.18
CA ASN A 20 0.33 10.90 -10.31
C ASN A 20 1.72 10.55 -10.86
N LYS A 21 2.60 11.54 -10.95
CA LYS A 21 3.99 11.32 -11.36
C LYS A 21 4.75 10.43 -10.38
N PHE A 22 4.61 10.70 -9.08
CA PHE A 22 5.24 9.87 -8.05
C PHE A 22 4.74 8.43 -8.10
N LYS A 23 3.42 8.23 -8.13
CA LYS A 23 2.80 6.89 -8.22
C LYS A 23 3.33 6.12 -9.43
N SER A 24 3.34 6.76 -10.62
CA SER A 24 3.86 6.13 -11.84
C SER A 24 5.33 5.76 -11.70
N ALA A 25 6.17 6.70 -11.27
CA ALA A 25 7.60 6.45 -11.11
C ALA A 25 7.90 5.33 -10.07
N LEU A 26 7.14 5.31 -8.96
CA LEU A 26 7.28 4.28 -7.93
C LEU A 26 6.81 2.92 -8.44
N SER A 27 5.66 2.84 -9.11
CA SER A 27 5.15 1.59 -9.66
C SER A 27 6.10 1.02 -10.72
N ASP A 28 6.61 1.86 -11.62
CA ASP A 28 7.56 1.44 -12.65
C ASP A 28 8.88 0.93 -12.05
N ALA A 29 9.38 1.59 -10.99
CA ALA A 29 10.58 1.16 -10.31
C ALA A 29 10.37 -0.21 -9.63
N ILE A 30 9.26 -0.38 -8.91
CA ILE A 30 8.95 -1.64 -8.22
C ILE A 30 8.74 -2.78 -9.22
N ARG A 31 7.99 -2.58 -10.32
CA ARG A 31 7.84 -3.58 -11.38
C ARG A 31 9.20 -4.06 -11.88
N CYS A 32 10.07 -3.12 -12.23
CA CYS A 32 11.42 -3.42 -12.74
C CYS A 32 12.23 -4.34 -11.80
N TYR A 33 12.12 -4.13 -10.48
CA TYR A 33 12.88 -4.92 -9.50
C TYR A 33 12.13 -6.16 -9.00
N LEU A 34 10.81 -6.27 -9.21
CA LEU A 34 10.03 -7.47 -8.91
C LEU A 34 10.02 -8.49 -10.03
N GLU A 35 10.21 -8.06 -11.29
CA GLU A 35 10.20 -8.92 -12.47
C GLU A 35 10.96 -10.26 -12.32
N PRO A 36 12.17 -10.30 -11.71
CA PRO A 36 12.90 -11.55 -11.55
C PRO A 36 12.25 -12.57 -10.60
N TYR A 37 11.26 -12.17 -9.81
CA TYR A 37 10.66 -12.98 -8.75
C TYR A 37 9.23 -13.45 -9.04
N PHE A 38 8.57 -12.83 -10.00
CA PHE A 38 7.18 -13.10 -10.38
C PHE A 38 7.07 -13.51 -11.84
N ASP A 39 6.42 -14.64 -12.10
CA ASP A 39 6.28 -15.24 -13.43
C ASP A 39 5.15 -14.60 -14.27
N ASN A 40 4.39 -13.64 -13.72
CA ASN A 40 3.20 -13.06 -14.33
C ASN A 40 3.30 -11.54 -14.49
N GLU A 41 2.59 -11.03 -15.51
CA GLU A 41 2.47 -9.58 -15.77
C GLU A 41 1.74 -8.80 -14.65
N ASP A 42 1.08 -9.49 -13.74
CA ASP A 42 0.28 -8.91 -12.64
C ASP A 42 1.11 -8.66 -11.35
N GLU A 43 2.27 -8.06 -11.46
CA GLU A 43 3.15 -7.81 -10.30
C GLU A 43 2.59 -6.79 -9.32
N LEU A 44 1.77 -5.86 -9.81
CA LEU A 44 1.15 -4.79 -9.02
C LEU A 44 -0.34 -4.67 -9.30
N PHE A 45 -1.13 -4.43 -8.27
CA PHE A 45 -2.50 -3.96 -8.41
C PHE A 45 -2.58 -2.46 -8.14
N ILE A 46 -3.04 -1.70 -9.14
CA ILE A 46 -3.32 -0.27 -9.04
C ILE A 46 -4.78 -0.07 -9.46
N ASP A 47 -5.61 0.41 -8.54
CA ASP A 47 -7.06 0.49 -8.72
C ASP A 47 -7.51 1.26 -9.97
N THR A 48 -6.85 2.38 -10.28
CA THR A 48 -7.18 3.20 -11.47
C THR A 48 -6.85 2.55 -12.80
N GLU A 49 -5.95 1.57 -12.83
CA GLU A 49 -5.52 0.90 -14.06
C GLU A 49 -6.40 -0.32 -14.37
N GLN A 50 -6.97 -0.94 -13.32
CA GLN A 50 -7.62 -2.24 -13.45
C GLN A 50 -9.14 -2.23 -13.18
N LEU A 51 -9.70 -1.11 -12.69
CA LEU A 51 -11.13 -0.99 -12.45
C LEU A 51 -11.84 -0.50 -13.72
N GLY A 52 -12.39 -1.44 -14.50
CA GLY A 52 -13.39 -1.13 -15.53
C GLY A 52 -14.71 -0.73 -14.87
N GLY A 53 -15.37 0.32 -15.40
CA GLY A 53 -16.62 0.82 -14.81
C GLY A 53 -17.74 -0.23 -14.79
N GLY A 54 -18.52 -0.28 -13.71
CA GLY A 54 -19.80 -0.97 -13.63
C GLY A 54 -19.88 -2.19 -12.72
N ASP A 55 -18.79 -2.75 -12.27
CA ASP A 55 -18.78 -3.90 -11.36
C ASP A 55 -18.71 -3.47 -9.89
N ASP A 56 -18.95 -4.43 -9.00
CA ASP A 56 -18.79 -4.27 -7.57
C ASP A 56 -17.30 -3.95 -7.23
N ILE A 57 -16.99 -2.66 -7.23
CA ILE A 57 -15.62 -2.12 -7.00
C ILE A 57 -15.06 -2.63 -5.68
N ASP A 58 -15.89 -2.62 -4.62
CA ASP A 58 -15.49 -3.07 -3.29
C ASP A 58 -15.04 -4.53 -3.29
N ARG A 59 -15.76 -5.40 -4.01
CA ARG A 59 -15.42 -6.82 -4.12
C ARG A 59 -14.11 -7.02 -4.88
N ARG A 60 -13.90 -6.28 -5.97
CA ARG A 60 -12.66 -6.37 -6.76
C ARG A 60 -11.44 -5.90 -5.97
N ILE A 61 -11.57 -4.80 -5.25
CA ILE A 61 -10.52 -4.28 -4.37
C ILE A 61 -10.23 -5.26 -3.23
N ALA A 62 -11.27 -5.75 -2.53
CA ALA A 62 -11.12 -6.73 -1.47
C ALA A 62 -10.36 -7.98 -1.94
N ARG A 63 -10.78 -8.52 -3.08
CA ARG A 63 -10.13 -9.69 -3.70
C ARG A 63 -8.67 -9.40 -4.06
N ALA A 64 -8.41 -8.27 -4.73
CA ALA A 64 -7.05 -7.90 -5.13
C ALA A 64 -6.12 -7.72 -3.92
N MET A 65 -6.61 -7.13 -2.83
CA MET A 65 -5.86 -7.02 -1.58
C MET A 65 -5.53 -8.40 -1.00
N CYS A 66 -6.52 -9.30 -0.95
CA CYS A 66 -6.31 -10.67 -0.48
C CYS A 66 -5.37 -11.48 -1.39
N GLU A 67 -5.36 -11.23 -2.70
CA GLU A 67 -4.47 -11.87 -3.67
C GLU A 67 -3.07 -11.21 -3.74
N SER A 68 -2.85 -10.10 -3.03
CA SER A 68 -1.57 -9.39 -2.97
C SER A 68 -0.67 -9.89 -1.86
N VAL A 69 0.64 -9.93 -2.10
CA VAL A 69 1.63 -10.29 -1.08
C VAL A 69 1.68 -9.25 0.04
N ALA A 70 1.72 -7.97 -0.33
CA ALA A 70 1.84 -6.85 0.57
C ALA A 70 1.04 -5.64 0.06
N MET A 71 0.95 -4.59 0.85
CA MET A 71 0.35 -3.32 0.46
C MET A 71 1.37 -2.19 0.57
N ILE A 72 1.55 -1.43 -0.51
CA ILE A 72 2.26 -0.16 -0.48
C ILE A 72 1.23 0.93 -0.17
N LEU A 73 1.41 1.61 0.96
CA LEU A 73 0.58 2.71 1.40
C LEU A 73 1.31 4.02 1.11
N ILE A 74 0.86 4.78 0.09
CA ILE A 74 1.43 6.09 -0.21
C ILE A 74 0.79 7.14 0.71
N TYR A 75 1.54 7.50 1.75
CA TYR A 75 1.07 8.39 2.78
C TYR A 75 1.19 9.86 2.38
N THR A 76 0.08 10.55 2.52
CA THR A 76 -0.04 12.00 2.57
C THR A 76 -1.05 12.36 3.68
N PRO A 77 -1.10 13.61 4.19
CA PRO A 77 -2.13 13.98 5.16
C PRO A 77 -3.57 13.71 4.70
N LYS A 78 -3.82 13.73 3.39
CA LYS A 78 -5.11 13.40 2.81
C LYS A 78 -5.49 11.93 2.99
N TYR A 79 -4.51 11.03 3.10
CA TYR A 79 -4.74 9.61 3.29
C TYR A 79 -5.51 9.32 4.60
N GLU A 80 -5.16 10.02 5.68
CA GLU A 80 -5.78 9.82 7.00
C GLU A 80 -7.28 10.17 7.01
N ALA A 81 -7.66 11.21 6.28
CA ALA A 81 -9.03 11.72 6.25
C ALA A 81 -9.92 10.95 5.25
N HIS A 82 -9.34 10.24 4.29
CA HIS A 82 -10.12 9.61 3.23
C HIS A 82 -10.72 8.27 3.70
N PRO A 83 -12.07 8.10 3.67
CA PRO A 83 -12.72 6.89 4.19
C PRO A 83 -12.24 5.61 3.51
N TYR A 84 -12.03 5.66 2.19
CA TYR A 84 -11.66 4.50 1.40
C TYR A 84 -10.27 3.97 1.74
N THR A 85 -9.28 4.85 1.84
CA THR A 85 -7.91 4.47 2.21
C THR A 85 -7.81 3.90 3.62
N ARG A 86 -8.65 4.38 4.55
CA ARG A 86 -8.75 3.80 5.89
C ARG A 86 -9.33 2.38 5.87
N ARG A 87 -10.32 2.12 5.00
CA ARG A 87 -10.86 0.76 4.79
C ARG A 87 -9.81 -0.18 4.23
N GLU A 88 -9.04 0.26 3.24
CA GLU A 88 -7.94 -0.52 2.66
C GLU A 88 -6.88 -0.84 3.71
N TRP A 89 -6.48 0.15 4.52
CA TRP A 89 -5.56 -0.09 5.63
C TRP A 89 -6.11 -1.14 6.60
N ALA A 90 -7.36 -1.01 7.04
CA ALA A 90 -7.99 -1.96 7.96
C ALA A 90 -8.14 -3.36 7.32
N ALA A 91 -8.45 -3.43 6.04
CA ALA A 91 -8.51 -4.68 5.30
C ALA A 91 -7.14 -5.39 5.29
N MET A 92 -6.05 -4.64 5.07
CA MET A 92 -4.72 -5.24 5.10
C MET A 92 -4.33 -5.70 6.51
N GLN A 93 -4.75 -5.01 7.58
CA GLN A 93 -4.55 -5.48 8.95
C GLN A 93 -5.29 -6.81 9.21
N ASN A 94 -6.52 -6.98 8.70
CA ASN A 94 -7.26 -8.23 8.81
C ASN A 94 -6.55 -9.37 8.05
N ILE A 95 -6.07 -9.11 6.84
CA ILE A 95 -5.29 -10.08 6.04
C ILE A 95 -3.98 -10.45 6.78
N GLU A 96 -3.30 -9.48 7.35
CA GLU A 96 -2.08 -9.69 8.12
C GLU A 96 -2.35 -10.57 9.35
N PHE A 97 -3.42 -10.26 10.10
CA PHE A 97 -3.83 -11.07 11.24
C PHE A 97 -4.15 -12.52 10.84
N GLU A 98 -4.91 -12.73 9.77
CA GLU A 98 -5.20 -14.07 9.25
C GLU A 98 -3.92 -14.81 8.88
N ARG A 99 -3.03 -14.18 8.11
CA ARG A 99 -1.78 -14.80 7.67
C ARG A 99 -0.80 -15.07 8.82
N SER A 100 -0.86 -14.30 9.89
CA SER A 100 -0.05 -14.55 11.09
C SER A 100 -0.39 -15.87 11.79
N GLN A 101 -1.57 -16.44 11.50
CA GLN A 101 -1.95 -17.76 11.99
C GLN A 101 -1.30 -18.91 11.18
N TRP A 102 -0.80 -18.61 9.99
CA TRP A 102 -0.20 -19.62 9.10
C TRP A 102 1.32 -19.73 9.26
N TYR A 103 1.97 -18.62 9.56
CA TYR A 103 3.43 -18.57 9.73
C TYR A 103 3.85 -17.37 10.59
N PRO A 104 5.05 -17.45 11.23
CA PRO A 104 5.60 -16.30 11.95
C PRO A 104 5.92 -15.18 10.95
N MET A 105 5.18 -14.07 11.03
CA MET A 105 5.35 -12.94 10.14
C MET A 105 6.71 -12.27 10.35
N PRO A 106 7.55 -12.12 9.31
CA PRO A 106 8.84 -11.47 9.43
C PRO A 106 8.72 -9.95 9.66
N SER A 107 7.63 -9.36 9.21
CA SER A 107 7.30 -7.95 9.36
C SER A 107 5.83 -7.71 8.99
N HIS A 108 5.35 -6.47 9.13
CA HIS A 108 4.00 -6.09 8.67
C HIS A 108 3.87 -6.19 7.16
N LEU A 109 2.66 -6.52 6.66
CA LEU A 109 2.35 -6.55 5.22
C LEU A 109 2.18 -5.15 4.62
N THR A 110 1.85 -4.16 5.44
CA THR A 110 1.77 -2.76 5.00
C THR A 110 3.16 -2.14 4.98
N ILE A 111 3.52 -1.55 3.84
CA ILE A 111 4.77 -0.82 3.61
C ILE A 111 4.42 0.66 3.42
N PRO A 112 4.51 1.50 4.46
CA PRO A 112 4.25 2.93 4.30
C PRO A 112 5.38 3.61 3.52
N VAL A 113 4.97 4.37 2.52
CA VAL A 113 5.82 5.23 1.70
C VAL A 113 5.39 6.67 1.93
N ILE A 114 6.23 7.45 2.59
CA ILE A 114 5.92 8.83 2.97
C ILE A 114 6.25 9.76 1.80
N MET A 115 5.22 10.26 1.15
CA MET A 115 5.39 11.25 0.09
C MET A 115 5.37 12.69 0.63
N THR A 116 4.55 12.96 1.63
CA THR A 116 4.44 14.28 2.23
C THR A 116 4.14 14.12 3.71
N MET A 117 4.93 14.77 4.56
CA MET A 117 4.68 14.79 5.99
C MET A 117 3.59 15.81 6.34
N HIS A 118 2.74 15.45 7.28
CA HIS A 118 1.88 16.41 7.96
C HIS A 118 2.78 17.36 8.78
N PRO A 119 2.43 18.66 8.97
CA PRO A 119 3.16 19.57 9.86
C PRO A 119 3.11 19.14 11.35
N GLY A 120 3.05 17.91 11.64
CA GLY A 120 3.06 17.25 12.94
C GLY A 120 3.77 15.90 12.83
N LYS A 121 3.69 15.10 13.87
CA LYS A 121 4.23 13.74 13.86
C LYS A 121 3.38 12.84 12.96
N LEU A 122 4.01 11.85 12.33
CA LEU A 122 3.30 10.78 11.64
C LEU A 122 2.32 10.07 12.60
N PRO A 123 1.16 9.61 12.10
CA PRO A 123 0.19 8.92 12.95
C PRO A 123 0.73 7.57 13.44
N PRO A 124 0.22 7.07 14.59
CA PRO A 124 0.64 5.77 15.13
C PRO A 124 0.52 4.63 14.12
N GLN A 125 -0.49 4.64 13.27
CA GLN A 125 -0.71 3.63 12.23
C GLN A 125 0.46 3.51 11.25
N ILE A 126 1.20 4.58 11.04
CA ILE A 126 2.42 4.60 10.23
C ILE A 126 3.66 4.27 11.07
N THR A 127 3.79 4.88 12.25
CA THR A 127 5.01 4.76 13.07
C THR A 127 5.12 3.40 13.78
N GLN A 128 4.01 2.70 14.00
CA GLN A 128 4.00 1.33 14.53
C GLN A 128 4.38 0.29 13.47
N SER A 129 4.31 0.65 12.19
CA SER A 129 4.89 -0.16 11.13
C SER A 129 6.40 -0.32 11.37
N SER A 130 6.91 -1.54 11.32
CA SER A 130 8.32 -1.84 11.59
C SER A 130 9.30 -1.11 10.66
N MET A 131 8.80 -0.57 9.55
CA MET A 131 9.56 0.17 8.56
C MET A 131 8.62 1.07 7.75
N TYR A 132 8.99 2.30 7.58
CA TYR A 132 8.46 3.17 6.52
C TYR A 132 9.61 3.71 5.68
N VAL A 133 9.30 4.15 4.47
CA VAL A 133 10.28 4.70 3.53
C VAL A 133 9.92 6.16 3.24
N ASP A 134 10.90 7.05 3.34
CA ASP A 134 10.69 8.49 3.20
C ASP A 134 11.05 8.98 1.78
N PHE A 135 10.04 9.30 1.01
CA PHE A 135 10.15 9.92 -0.31
C PHE A 135 9.68 11.38 -0.30
N SER A 136 9.63 12.03 0.86
CA SER A 136 9.18 13.44 0.96
C SER A 136 10.05 14.42 0.17
N HIS A 137 11.25 14.01 -0.19
CA HIS A 137 12.17 14.76 -1.04
C HIS A 137 11.94 14.57 -2.56
N PHE A 138 10.98 13.73 -2.97
CA PHE A 138 10.58 13.60 -4.37
C PHE A 138 9.98 14.90 -4.88
N THR A 139 10.38 15.31 -6.09
CA THR A 139 9.95 16.57 -6.73
C THR A 139 9.49 16.32 -8.17
N MET A 140 8.87 17.34 -8.77
CA MET A 140 8.51 17.32 -10.20
C MET A 140 9.74 17.19 -11.13
N ALA A 141 10.92 17.53 -10.64
CA ALA A 141 12.18 17.36 -11.38
C ALA A 141 12.72 15.92 -11.34
N THR A 142 12.24 15.08 -10.40
CA THR A 142 12.62 13.67 -10.35
C THR A 142 12.01 12.96 -11.56
N THR A 143 12.85 12.40 -12.39
CA THR A 143 12.42 11.81 -13.67
C THR A 143 12.27 10.30 -13.59
N ASP A 144 13.14 9.62 -12.86
CA ASP A 144 13.22 8.16 -12.83
C ASP A 144 13.69 7.66 -11.44
N LEU A 145 12.85 6.92 -10.73
CA LEU A 145 13.21 6.30 -9.45
C LEU A 145 14.06 5.04 -9.63
N LYS A 146 13.99 4.38 -10.79
CA LYS A 146 14.70 3.12 -11.04
C LYS A 146 16.21 3.28 -11.07
N SER A 147 16.69 4.41 -11.60
CA SER A 147 18.10 4.69 -11.81
C SER A 147 18.63 5.82 -10.93
N ASN A 148 17.77 6.48 -10.16
CA ASN A 148 18.18 7.57 -9.30
C ASN A 148 18.84 7.02 -8.02
N PRO A 149 20.15 7.30 -7.80
CA PRO A 149 20.89 6.73 -6.67
C PRO A 149 20.35 7.15 -5.30
N ASP A 150 19.64 8.29 -5.20
CA ASP A 150 19.08 8.77 -3.94
C ASP A 150 17.87 7.95 -3.49
N PHE A 151 17.15 7.32 -4.43
CA PHE A 151 15.95 6.54 -4.14
C PHE A 151 16.15 5.03 -4.26
N LEU A 152 17.18 4.60 -4.96
CA LEU A 152 17.40 3.18 -5.25
C LEU A 152 17.49 2.30 -3.99
N PRO A 153 18.20 2.68 -2.92
CA PRO A 153 18.25 1.87 -1.71
C PRO A 153 16.88 1.66 -1.06
N ASP A 154 16.00 2.64 -1.16
CA ASP A 154 14.66 2.58 -0.60
C ASP A 154 13.71 1.74 -1.46
N ILE A 155 13.83 1.81 -2.77
CA ILE A 155 13.16 0.88 -3.69
C ILE A 155 13.58 -0.57 -3.40
N GLN A 156 14.87 -0.82 -3.24
CA GLN A 156 15.38 -2.15 -2.93
C GLN A 156 14.83 -2.71 -1.61
N LYS A 157 14.74 -1.90 -0.55
CA LYS A 157 14.13 -2.29 0.73
C LYS A 157 12.66 -2.69 0.55
N ILE A 158 11.88 -1.94 -0.24
CA ILE A 158 10.48 -2.26 -0.54
C ILE A 158 10.39 -3.61 -1.23
N VAL A 159 11.18 -3.80 -2.29
CA VAL A 159 11.20 -5.03 -3.09
C VAL A 159 11.62 -6.23 -2.24
N GLU A 160 12.71 -6.11 -1.48
CA GLU A 160 13.20 -7.18 -0.59
C GLU A 160 12.12 -7.63 0.39
N ARG A 161 11.38 -6.69 0.96
CA ARG A 161 10.27 -6.99 1.86
C ARG A 161 9.15 -7.74 1.16
N ILE A 162 8.74 -7.31 -0.02
CA ILE A 162 7.72 -8.00 -0.82
C ILE A 162 8.17 -9.43 -1.15
N VAL A 163 9.39 -9.60 -1.63
CA VAL A 163 9.96 -10.91 -1.99
C VAL A 163 10.04 -11.83 -0.77
N THR A 164 10.45 -11.31 0.37
CA THR A 164 10.50 -12.07 1.63
C THR A 164 9.11 -12.61 1.98
N HIS A 165 8.08 -11.75 2.00
CA HIS A 165 6.71 -12.18 2.26
C HIS A 165 6.17 -13.14 1.19
N TYR A 166 6.52 -12.94 -0.07
CA TYR A 166 6.14 -13.85 -1.16
C TYR A 166 6.61 -15.27 -0.90
N HIS A 167 7.87 -15.47 -0.52
CA HIS A 167 8.42 -16.79 -0.22
C HIS A 167 7.71 -17.45 0.96
N PHE A 168 7.41 -16.71 2.03
CA PHE A 168 6.64 -17.24 3.15
C PHE A 168 5.22 -17.62 2.73
N GLN A 169 4.52 -16.77 2.03
CA GLN A 169 3.14 -17.02 1.61
C GLN A 169 3.06 -18.18 0.61
N LYS A 170 3.97 -18.27 -0.35
CA LYS A 170 4.04 -19.39 -1.29
C LYS A 170 4.20 -20.73 -0.57
N LYS A 171 4.92 -20.74 0.54
CA LYS A 171 5.19 -21.97 1.32
C LYS A 171 4.08 -22.34 2.29
N TYR A 172 3.43 -21.38 2.91
CA TYR A 172 2.58 -21.62 4.08
C TYR A 172 1.09 -21.31 3.87
N THR A 173 0.70 -20.70 2.75
CA THR A 173 -0.72 -20.44 2.49
C THR A 173 -1.49 -21.77 2.42
N PRO A 174 -2.58 -21.93 3.19
CA PRO A 174 -3.38 -23.15 3.17
C PRO A 174 -3.99 -23.46 1.79
N ALA A 175 -4.04 -24.76 1.43
CA ALA A 175 -4.58 -25.26 0.16
C ALA A 175 -6.07 -25.04 0.10
N GLY A 176 -6.76 -24.22 0.28
CA GLY A 176 -8.22 -23.98 0.28
C GLY A 176 -8.58 -22.54 0.61
N HIS A 177 -7.57 -21.73 0.85
CA HIS A 177 -7.80 -20.29 1.09
C HIS A 177 -8.43 -19.64 -0.15
N ASP A 178 -9.55 -18.97 0.05
CA ASP A 178 -10.36 -18.38 -1.03
C ASP A 178 -10.61 -16.89 -0.81
N CYS A 179 -9.93 -16.06 -1.60
CA CYS A 179 -10.07 -14.61 -1.57
C CYS A 179 -11.41 -14.08 -2.10
N ASN A 180 -12.25 -14.92 -2.73
CA ASN A 180 -13.58 -14.48 -3.17
C ASN A 180 -14.53 -14.18 -2.01
N GLN A 181 -14.23 -14.71 -0.81
CA GLN A 181 -15.03 -14.50 0.40
C GLN A 181 -14.54 -13.30 1.23
N PHE A 182 -13.37 -12.75 0.92
CA PHE A 182 -12.85 -11.60 1.63
C PHE A 182 -13.66 -10.34 1.29
N VAL A 183 -14.02 -9.58 2.31
CA VAL A 183 -14.84 -8.37 2.20
C VAL A 183 -14.10 -7.20 2.85
N LEU A 184 -14.19 -6.02 2.26
CA LEU A 184 -13.65 -4.81 2.89
C LEU A 184 -14.40 -4.53 4.20
N PRO A 185 -13.68 -4.22 5.29
CA PRO A 185 -14.30 -3.85 6.55
C PRO A 185 -15.07 -2.53 6.45
N ASP A 186 -15.87 -2.23 7.46
CA ASP A 186 -16.47 -0.90 7.62
C ASP A 186 -15.39 0.17 7.74
N VAL A 187 -15.78 1.43 7.48
CA VAL A 187 -14.86 2.56 7.58
C VAL A 187 -14.40 2.73 9.04
N PRO A 188 -13.11 2.54 9.34
CA PRO A 188 -12.62 2.77 10.69
C PRO A 188 -12.63 4.27 11.05
N PRO A 189 -12.57 4.61 12.35
CA PRO A 189 -12.44 6.00 12.82
C PRO A 189 -11.28 6.73 12.13
N GLU A 190 -11.35 8.05 12.11
CA GLU A 190 -10.22 8.86 11.66
C GLU A 190 -8.98 8.58 12.51
N TRP A 191 -7.80 8.60 11.88
CA TRP A 191 -6.54 8.29 12.55
C TRP A 191 -6.12 9.38 13.55
N ARG A 192 -6.63 10.58 13.33
CA ARG A 192 -6.49 11.70 14.25
C ARG A 192 -7.84 12.36 14.44
N GLU A 193 -8.19 12.67 15.66
CA GLU A 193 -9.21 13.66 15.94
C GLU A 193 -8.68 15.00 15.42
N LEU A 194 -9.40 15.62 14.50
CA LEU A 194 -9.09 16.99 14.09
C LEU A 194 -9.19 17.85 15.35
N PRO A 195 -8.17 18.62 15.71
CA PRO A 195 -8.30 19.57 16.82
C PRO A 195 -9.50 20.46 16.51
N ASP A 196 -10.39 20.61 17.48
CA ASP A 196 -11.53 21.53 17.39
C ASP A 196 -10.98 22.92 17.03
N LEU A 197 -11.11 23.28 15.76
CA LEU A 197 -10.79 24.62 15.29
C LEU A 197 -11.91 25.54 15.75
N THR A 198 -12.02 25.77 17.04
CA THR A 198 -12.82 26.85 17.57
C THR A 198 -12.14 28.16 17.18
N PHE A 199 -12.53 28.68 16.02
CA PHE A 199 -12.17 30.05 15.67
C PHE A 199 -12.75 30.99 16.75
N PRO A 200 -11.93 31.86 17.35
CA PRO A 200 -12.45 32.83 18.28
C PRO A 200 -13.51 33.66 17.53
N LYS A 201 -14.74 33.63 18.05
CA LYS A 201 -15.81 34.51 17.53
C LYS A 201 -15.31 35.96 17.68
N LYS A 202 -15.22 36.67 16.56
CA LYS A 202 -14.95 38.10 16.53
C LYS A 202 -16.10 38.88 17.17
#